data_7fe2b893eae2a32dcf9fbbd67746eb8f
#
_entry.id   7fe2b893eae2a32dcf9fbbd67746eb8f
#
_cell.length_a   1.000
_cell.length_b   1.000
_cell.length_c   1.000
_cell.angle_alpha   90.00
_cell.angle_beta   90.00
_cell.angle_gamma   90.00
#
_symmetry.space_group_name_H-M   'P 1'
#
loop_
_entity.id
_entity.type
_entity.pdbx_description
1 polymer ?
#
loop_
_entity_poly.entity_id
_entity_poly.type
_entity_poly.pdbx_seq_one_letter_code
_entity_poly.pdbx_strand_id
1 'polypeptide(L)'
;LSALAAGQIEVTEDISVSDDYDWTRFKGQNVTLNVYNWGEYISNGSDDSVDVVAAFEKLTGIKVNYTTFDSNESLYAKLKSGAANYDVIIPSDYMVAKMISEGMLMPLDYSNIPNFQNIDEEYRNGDYDPENAYTVPYTLCTTGIIYNTKMVDEAPTSWADLWDEKYAGNILMFNNSRDAYAIGAFKSG
;
A
#
# COMPACT_ATOMS: atom_id res chain seq x y z
N LEU A 1 5.28 28.01 14.69
CA LEU A 1 6.51 27.41 14.18
C LEU A 1 7.09 26.55 15.30
N SER A 2 6.88 25.24 15.25
CA SER A 2 7.54 24.29 16.14
C SER A 2 9.02 24.27 15.75
N ALA A 3 9.92 24.43 16.73
CA ALA A 3 11.36 24.30 16.46
C ALA A 3 11.63 22.85 16.09
N LEU A 4 12.28 22.61 14.95
CA LEU A 4 12.77 21.30 14.56
C LEU A 4 13.64 20.71 15.69
N ALA A 5 13.46 19.42 15.95
CA ALA A 5 14.36 18.69 16.83
C ALA A 5 15.76 18.64 16.18
N ALA A 6 16.82 18.70 17.01
CA ALA A 6 18.19 18.57 16.51
C ALA A 6 18.33 17.22 15.77
N GLY A 7 18.99 17.22 14.63
CA GLY A 7 19.18 16.02 13.80
C GLY A 7 18.05 15.75 12.79
N GLN A 8 17.25 16.77 12.46
CA GLN A 8 16.17 16.63 11.46
C GLN A 8 16.28 17.68 10.35
N ILE A 9 15.86 17.28 9.15
CA ILE A 9 15.69 18.14 7.98
C ILE A 9 14.19 18.32 7.74
N GLU A 10 13.70 19.56 7.70
CA GLU A 10 12.33 19.87 7.29
C GLU A 10 12.20 19.73 5.77
N VAL A 11 11.27 18.90 5.32
CA VAL A 11 10.95 18.69 3.92
C VAL A 11 9.74 19.53 3.53
N THR A 12 8.70 19.46 4.36
CA THR A 12 7.49 20.28 4.31
C THR A 12 7.14 20.73 5.72
N GLU A 13 6.05 21.51 5.88
CA GLU A 13 5.54 21.91 7.20
C GLU A 13 5.20 20.69 8.09
N ASP A 14 4.76 19.58 7.47
CA ASP A 14 4.30 18.36 8.18
C ASP A 14 5.29 17.19 8.12
N ILE A 15 6.32 17.28 7.27
CA ILE A 15 7.28 16.18 7.08
C ILE A 15 8.68 16.64 7.44
N SER A 16 9.28 15.91 8.36
CA SER A 16 10.72 15.99 8.65
C SER A 16 11.36 14.61 8.55
N VAL A 17 12.63 14.57 8.19
CA VAL A 17 13.43 13.33 8.08
C VAL A 17 14.70 13.47 8.88
N SER A 18 15.34 12.37 9.26
CA SER A 18 16.63 12.36 9.92
C SER A 18 17.72 12.95 9.03
N ASP A 19 18.68 13.68 9.59
CA ASP A 19 19.85 14.22 8.90
C ASP A 19 21.05 13.26 8.87
N ASP A 20 20.92 12.08 9.48
CA ASP A 20 21.96 11.04 9.53
C ASP A 20 22.08 10.23 8.22
N TYR A 21 21.24 10.52 7.24
CA TYR A 21 21.23 9.87 5.93
C TYR A 21 21.41 10.89 4.80
N ASP A 22 22.27 10.58 3.81
CA ASP A 22 22.45 11.43 2.63
C ASP A 22 21.29 11.26 1.64
N TRP A 23 20.21 12.03 1.88
CA TRP A 23 19.04 12.07 1.03
C TRP A 23 19.32 12.63 -0.37
N THR A 24 20.45 13.34 -0.55
CA THR A 24 20.78 14.03 -1.79
C THR A 24 21.74 13.25 -2.69
N ARG A 25 22.14 12.04 -2.31
CA ARG A 25 23.14 11.23 -3.02
C ARG A 25 22.87 11.00 -4.50
N PHE A 26 21.62 11.09 -4.93
CA PHE A 26 21.21 10.94 -6.33
C PHE A 26 20.89 12.26 -7.03
N LYS A 27 21.00 13.39 -6.33
CA LYS A 27 20.66 14.70 -6.87
C LYS A 27 21.55 15.05 -8.07
N GLY A 28 20.92 15.43 -9.18
CA GLY A 28 21.63 15.75 -10.44
C GLY A 28 22.01 14.54 -11.29
N GLN A 29 21.68 13.30 -10.89
CA GLN A 29 21.98 12.09 -11.67
C GLN A 29 20.84 11.69 -12.60
N ASN A 30 19.74 12.46 -12.68
CA ASN A 30 18.54 12.18 -13.49
C ASN A 30 17.94 10.78 -13.22
N VAL A 31 17.97 10.33 -11.97
CA VAL A 31 17.36 9.06 -11.56
C VAL A 31 15.84 9.20 -11.60
N THR A 32 15.17 8.16 -12.12
CA THR A 32 13.70 8.05 -12.11
C THR A 32 13.32 6.76 -11.42
N LEU A 33 12.34 6.81 -10.53
CA LEU A 33 11.74 5.68 -9.82
C LEU A 33 10.33 5.45 -10.35
N ASN A 34 10.03 4.23 -10.80
CA ASN A 34 8.72 3.84 -11.27
C ASN A 34 7.98 3.09 -10.18
N VAL A 35 6.89 3.67 -9.68
CA VAL A 35 6.09 3.13 -8.57
C VAL A 35 4.71 2.74 -9.06
N TYR A 36 4.22 1.56 -8.63
CA TYR A 36 2.89 1.06 -8.97
C TYR A 36 2.16 0.65 -7.69
N ASN A 37 1.14 1.41 -7.34
CA ASN A 37 0.41 1.29 -6.07
C ASN A 37 -1.10 1.34 -6.28
N TRP A 38 -1.85 1.10 -5.23
CA TRP A 38 -3.28 1.37 -5.15
C TRP A 38 -3.58 2.87 -5.19
N GLY A 39 -4.77 3.25 -5.68
CA GLY A 39 -5.14 4.65 -5.88
C GLY A 39 -5.10 5.50 -4.62
N GLU A 40 -5.55 4.95 -3.50
CA GLU A 40 -5.79 5.68 -2.25
C GLU A 40 -4.74 5.42 -1.16
N TYR A 41 -3.58 4.84 -1.50
CA TYR A 41 -2.59 4.40 -0.52
C TYR A 41 -1.47 5.41 -0.23
N ILE A 42 -1.57 6.63 -0.74
CA ILE A 42 -0.60 7.70 -0.48
C ILE A 42 -1.28 9.07 -0.52
N SER A 43 -0.85 9.98 0.35
CA SER A 43 -1.28 11.38 0.30
C SER A 43 -0.71 12.08 -0.93
N ASN A 44 -1.56 12.77 -1.67
CA ASN A 44 -1.25 13.36 -2.97
C ASN A 44 -1.46 14.89 -3.04
N GLY A 45 -1.62 15.55 -1.88
CA GLY A 45 -1.85 16.98 -1.78
C GLY A 45 -3.33 17.39 -1.93
N SER A 46 -4.28 16.45 -2.06
CA SER A 46 -5.71 16.75 -2.02
C SER A 46 -6.21 16.87 -0.57
N ASP A 47 -7.35 17.57 -0.39
CA ASP A 47 -8.04 17.69 0.91
C ASP A 47 -7.12 18.12 2.07
N ASP A 48 -6.26 19.11 1.83
CA ASP A 48 -5.27 19.63 2.77
C ASP A 48 -4.20 18.61 3.22
N SER A 49 -4.05 17.50 2.48
CA SER A 49 -3.01 16.51 2.72
C SER A 49 -1.67 16.92 2.10
N VAL A 50 -0.57 16.33 2.59
CA VAL A 50 0.75 16.54 2.00
C VAL A 50 0.91 15.73 0.72
N ASP A 51 1.46 16.32 -0.35
CA ASP A 51 1.93 15.57 -1.51
C ASP A 51 3.27 14.89 -1.18
N VAL A 52 3.20 13.62 -0.80
CA VAL A 52 4.36 12.83 -0.38
C VAL A 52 5.33 12.58 -1.55
N VAL A 53 4.82 12.41 -2.76
CA VAL A 53 5.67 12.21 -3.96
C VAL A 53 6.45 13.48 -4.25
N ALA A 54 5.79 14.63 -4.27
CA ALA A 54 6.47 15.92 -4.48
C ALA A 54 7.49 16.23 -3.37
N ALA A 55 7.16 15.90 -2.11
CA ALA A 55 8.09 16.04 -0.99
C ALA A 55 9.33 15.16 -1.15
N PHE A 56 9.17 13.91 -1.56
CA PHE A 56 10.27 12.98 -1.84
C PHE A 56 11.15 13.48 -3.00
N GLU A 57 10.56 13.91 -4.10
CA GLU A 57 11.30 14.46 -5.25
C GLU A 57 12.10 15.71 -4.87
N LYS A 58 11.50 16.61 -4.09
CA LYS A 58 12.16 17.83 -3.58
C LYS A 58 13.36 17.49 -2.72
N LEU A 59 13.21 16.51 -1.82
CA LEU A 59 14.27 16.10 -0.89
C LEU A 59 15.42 15.40 -1.63
N THR A 60 15.12 14.43 -2.47
CA THR A 60 16.11 13.51 -3.02
C THR A 60 16.64 13.89 -4.40
N GLY A 61 15.88 14.68 -5.16
CA GLY A 61 16.14 14.94 -6.58
C GLY A 61 15.87 13.75 -7.51
N ILE A 62 15.28 12.66 -6.98
CA ILE A 62 14.82 11.50 -7.76
C ILE A 62 13.43 11.83 -8.31
N LYS A 63 13.23 11.65 -9.60
CA LYS A 63 11.91 11.78 -10.22
C LYS A 63 11.07 10.52 -9.97
N VAL A 64 9.80 10.67 -9.65
CA VAL A 64 8.89 9.54 -9.41
C VAL A 64 7.80 9.48 -10.48
N ASN A 65 7.76 8.39 -11.24
CA ASN A 65 6.63 8.04 -12.08
C ASN A 65 5.67 7.19 -11.26
N TYR A 66 4.70 7.83 -10.61
CA TYR A 66 3.72 7.16 -9.78
C TYR A 66 2.50 6.80 -10.63
N THR A 67 2.16 5.51 -10.67
CA THR A 67 0.99 4.99 -11.37
C THR A 67 0.16 4.11 -10.45
N THR A 68 -1.12 3.97 -10.75
CA THR A 68 -2.06 3.22 -9.90
C THR A 68 -2.69 2.05 -10.62
N PHE A 69 -3.16 1.07 -9.86
CA PHE A 69 -3.93 -0.09 -10.33
C PHE A 69 -5.18 -0.29 -9.48
N ASP A 70 -6.17 -0.97 -10.05
CA ASP A 70 -7.46 -1.20 -9.42
C ASP A 70 -7.63 -2.62 -8.85
N SER A 71 -6.75 -3.56 -9.24
CA SER A 71 -6.78 -4.94 -8.75
C SER A 71 -5.40 -5.60 -8.83
N ASN A 72 -5.14 -6.55 -7.93
CA ASN A 72 -3.92 -7.36 -7.98
C ASN A 72 -3.78 -8.13 -9.29
N GLU A 73 -4.90 -8.55 -9.87
CA GLU A 73 -4.94 -9.29 -11.14
C GLU A 73 -4.50 -8.41 -12.31
N SER A 74 -4.92 -7.14 -12.35
CA SER A 74 -4.49 -6.19 -13.37
C SER A 74 -3.01 -5.82 -13.24
N LEU A 75 -2.53 -5.62 -12.00
CA LEU A 75 -1.10 -5.45 -11.70
C LEU A 75 -0.29 -6.65 -12.19
N TYR A 76 -0.68 -7.85 -11.80
CA TYR A 76 0.02 -9.08 -12.16
C TYR A 76 0.04 -9.29 -13.69
N ALA A 77 -1.09 -9.13 -14.37
CA ALA A 77 -1.17 -9.30 -15.82
C ALA A 77 -0.25 -8.32 -16.55
N LYS A 78 -0.20 -7.07 -16.12
CA LYS A 78 0.67 -6.04 -16.70
C LYS A 78 2.15 -6.37 -16.53
N LEU A 79 2.56 -6.82 -15.35
CA LEU A 79 3.95 -7.21 -15.10
C LEU A 79 4.32 -8.50 -15.86
N LYS A 80 3.44 -9.48 -15.85
CA LYS A 80 3.64 -10.77 -16.53
C LYS A 80 3.80 -10.63 -18.05
N SER A 81 3.11 -9.64 -18.64
CA SER A 81 3.23 -9.36 -20.08
C SER A 81 4.58 -8.73 -20.48
N GLY A 82 5.39 -8.25 -19.52
CA GLY A 82 6.61 -7.49 -19.80
C GLY A 82 6.37 -6.12 -20.42
N ALA A 83 5.11 -5.64 -20.45
CA ALA A 83 4.76 -4.37 -21.06
C ALA A 83 5.22 -3.14 -20.25
N ALA A 84 5.59 -3.34 -18.98
CA ALA A 84 6.07 -2.27 -18.11
C ALA A 84 7.05 -2.81 -17.08
N ASN A 85 8.04 -1.98 -16.74
CA ASN A 85 8.99 -2.23 -15.65
C ASN A 85 8.68 -1.25 -14.52
N TYR A 86 8.61 -1.77 -13.32
CA TYR A 86 8.46 -1.00 -12.09
C TYR A 86 9.60 -1.33 -11.14
N ASP A 87 10.03 -0.32 -10.38
CA ASP A 87 11.07 -0.46 -9.36
C ASP A 87 10.46 -0.82 -8.02
N VAL A 88 9.26 -0.29 -7.74
CA VAL A 88 8.50 -0.56 -6.51
C VAL A 88 7.04 -0.85 -6.86
N ILE A 89 6.51 -1.93 -6.29
CA ILE A 89 5.10 -2.32 -6.43
C ILE A 89 4.52 -2.64 -5.06
N ILE A 90 3.23 -2.35 -4.86
CA ILE A 90 2.56 -2.56 -3.56
C ILE A 90 1.34 -3.49 -3.75
N PRO A 91 1.52 -4.78 -4.00
CA PRO A 91 0.44 -5.75 -4.09
C PRO A 91 -0.01 -6.26 -2.72
N SER A 92 -1.14 -6.96 -2.69
CA SER A 92 -1.56 -7.71 -1.49
C SER A 92 -0.71 -8.97 -1.28
N ASP A 93 -0.69 -9.45 -0.06
CA ASP A 93 0.09 -10.59 0.44
C ASP A 93 -0.01 -11.84 -0.45
N TYR A 94 -1.23 -12.28 -0.80
CA TYR A 94 -1.41 -13.45 -1.66
C TYR A 94 -0.81 -13.29 -3.07
N MET A 95 -0.79 -12.05 -3.58
CA MET A 95 -0.17 -11.76 -4.87
C MET A 95 1.34 -11.71 -4.75
N VAL A 96 1.87 -11.21 -3.62
CA VAL A 96 3.30 -11.32 -3.30
C VAL A 96 3.73 -12.79 -3.31
N ALA A 97 3.04 -13.68 -2.56
CA ALA A 97 3.36 -15.10 -2.53
C ALA A 97 3.42 -15.72 -3.93
N LYS A 98 2.43 -15.39 -4.78
CA LYS A 98 2.40 -15.83 -6.17
C LYS A 98 3.61 -15.32 -6.96
N MET A 99 3.93 -14.04 -6.85
CA MET A 99 5.04 -13.43 -7.60
C MET A 99 6.40 -13.95 -7.14
N ILE A 100 6.58 -14.24 -5.85
CA ILE A 100 7.78 -14.91 -5.31
C ILE A 100 7.91 -16.30 -5.94
N SER A 101 6.82 -17.10 -5.92
CA SER A 101 6.83 -18.46 -6.48
C SER A 101 7.15 -18.52 -7.97
N GLU A 102 6.90 -17.44 -8.69
CA GLU A 102 7.20 -17.30 -10.12
C GLU A 102 8.53 -16.59 -10.42
N GLY A 103 9.29 -16.20 -9.38
CA GLY A 103 10.58 -15.53 -9.55
C GLY A 103 10.48 -14.13 -10.16
N MET A 104 9.38 -13.43 -9.90
CA MET A 104 9.11 -12.10 -10.46
C MET A 104 9.64 -10.96 -9.60
N LEU A 105 10.05 -11.22 -8.36
CA LEU A 105 10.53 -10.22 -7.41
C LEU A 105 12.02 -10.37 -7.17
N MET A 106 12.70 -9.26 -6.90
CA MET A 106 14.11 -9.23 -6.50
C MET A 106 14.21 -9.26 -4.97
N PRO A 107 15.17 -9.99 -4.39
CA PRO A 107 15.46 -9.92 -2.96
C PRO A 107 15.84 -8.49 -2.55
N LEU A 108 15.43 -8.09 -1.34
CA LEU A 108 15.77 -6.82 -0.75
C LEU A 108 17.15 -6.84 -0.09
N ASP A 109 17.90 -5.76 -0.22
CA ASP A 109 19.09 -5.51 0.55
C ASP A 109 18.78 -4.63 1.77
N TYR A 110 18.62 -5.26 2.91
CA TYR A 110 18.25 -4.60 4.16
C TYR A 110 19.32 -3.66 4.71
N SER A 111 20.56 -3.72 4.22
CA SER A 111 21.57 -2.71 4.54
C SER A 111 21.17 -1.31 4.06
N ASN A 112 20.29 -1.25 3.06
CA ASN A 112 19.71 -0.03 2.51
C ASN A 112 18.34 0.33 3.12
N ILE A 113 17.80 -0.48 4.03
CA ILE A 113 16.46 -0.30 4.62
C ILE A 113 16.54 -0.31 6.15
N PRO A 114 17.32 0.61 6.77
CA PRO A 114 17.51 0.60 8.23
C PRO A 114 16.20 0.81 9.00
N ASN A 115 15.24 1.52 8.41
CA ASN A 115 13.94 1.78 9.03
C ASN A 115 13.02 0.56 9.10
N PHE A 116 13.39 -0.59 8.54
CA PHE A 116 12.63 -1.83 8.72
C PHE A 116 12.46 -2.18 10.21
N GLN A 117 13.40 -1.79 11.06
CA GLN A 117 13.29 -1.95 12.51
C GLN A 117 12.06 -1.23 13.13
N ASN A 118 11.47 -0.26 12.43
CA ASN A 118 10.30 0.48 12.89
C ASN A 118 8.98 -0.24 12.55
N ILE A 119 9.03 -1.30 11.73
CA ILE A 119 7.86 -2.15 11.48
C ILE A 119 7.60 -2.98 12.75
N ASP A 120 6.37 -3.00 13.21
CA ASP A 120 5.99 -3.80 14.38
C ASP A 120 6.24 -5.29 14.11
N GLU A 121 6.72 -6.01 15.12
CA GLU A 121 7.13 -7.42 14.99
C GLU A 121 5.97 -8.31 14.54
N GLU A 122 4.74 -8.00 14.94
CA GLU A 122 3.55 -8.78 14.55
C GLU A 122 3.27 -8.77 13.05
N TYR A 123 3.77 -7.75 12.31
CA TYR A 123 3.58 -7.63 10.84
C TYR A 123 4.77 -8.11 10.04
N ARG A 124 5.87 -8.52 10.70
CA ARG A 124 7.02 -9.11 10.03
C ARG A 124 6.85 -10.60 9.81
N ASN A 125 7.57 -11.15 8.86
CA ASN A 125 7.65 -12.59 8.61
C ASN A 125 6.28 -13.24 8.35
N GLY A 126 5.41 -12.55 7.61
CA GLY A 126 4.11 -13.12 7.21
C GLY A 126 4.28 -14.36 6.35
N ASP A 127 3.31 -15.26 6.38
CA ASP A 127 3.34 -16.55 5.64
C ASP A 127 3.59 -16.40 4.14
N TYR A 128 3.32 -15.22 3.57
CA TYR A 128 3.56 -14.90 2.17
C TYR A 128 5.04 -14.63 1.83
N ASP A 129 5.85 -14.24 2.83
CA ASP A 129 7.28 -14.00 2.74
C ASP A 129 7.93 -14.19 4.14
N PRO A 130 8.11 -15.44 4.60
CA PRO A 130 8.44 -15.75 5.99
C PRO A 130 9.78 -15.18 6.49
N GLU A 131 10.67 -14.82 5.59
CA GLU A 131 11.96 -14.22 5.92
C GLU A 131 12.00 -12.71 5.60
N ASN A 132 10.89 -12.12 5.13
CA ASN A 132 10.85 -10.79 4.52
C ASN A 132 11.95 -10.57 3.46
N ALA A 133 12.30 -11.64 2.73
CA ALA A 133 13.37 -11.55 1.76
C ALA A 133 13.05 -10.64 0.57
N TYR A 134 11.78 -10.41 0.28
CA TYR A 134 11.29 -9.67 -0.88
C TYR A 134 10.42 -8.48 -0.53
N THR A 135 9.94 -8.37 0.71
CA THR A 135 8.92 -7.39 1.07
C THR A 135 9.19 -6.63 2.35
N VAL A 136 8.73 -5.38 2.36
CA VAL A 136 8.53 -4.59 3.59
C VAL A 136 7.03 -4.37 3.74
N PRO A 137 6.40 -4.71 4.88
CA PRO A 137 4.99 -4.40 5.13
C PRO A 137 4.70 -2.90 5.00
N TYR A 138 3.69 -2.54 4.21
CA TYR A 138 3.33 -1.16 3.93
C TYR A 138 2.11 -0.71 4.72
N THR A 139 1.03 -1.47 4.67
CA THR A 139 -0.22 -1.17 5.37
C THR A 139 -1.00 -2.44 5.67
N LEU A 140 -1.83 -2.38 6.71
CA LEU A 140 -2.79 -3.41 7.06
C LEU A 140 -4.19 -2.92 6.72
N CYS A 141 -4.97 -3.77 6.05
CA CYS A 141 -6.36 -3.51 5.76
C CYS A 141 -7.25 -4.54 6.44
N THR A 142 -8.35 -4.08 7.03
CA THR A 142 -9.41 -4.94 7.55
C THR A 142 -10.66 -4.77 6.69
N THR A 143 -11.29 -5.88 6.32
CA THR A 143 -12.56 -5.87 5.60
C THR A 143 -13.72 -5.90 6.58
N GLY A 144 -14.69 -5.01 6.41
CA GLY A 144 -15.86 -4.90 7.27
C GLY A 144 -17.10 -4.46 6.52
N ILE A 145 -18.25 -4.51 7.18
CA ILE A 145 -19.51 -3.99 6.65
C ILE A 145 -19.63 -2.52 7.05
N ILE A 146 -19.71 -1.64 6.05
CA ILE A 146 -20.07 -0.23 6.23
C ILE A 146 -21.55 -0.10 5.88
N TYR A 147 -22.32 0.53 6.76
CA TYR A 147 -23.74 0.72 6.54
C TYR A 147 -24.19 2.15 6.84
N ASN A 148 -25.25 2.59 6.16
CA ASN A 148 -25.85 3.91 6.38
C ASN A 148 -26.83 3.83 7.56
N THR A 149 -26.50 4.46 8.68
CA THR A 149 -27.34 4.47 9.90
C THR A 149 -28.71 5.16 9.74
N LYS A 150 -28.95 5.84 8.62
CA LYS A 150 -30.27 6.42 8.30
C LYS A 150 -31.16 5.47 7.48
N MET A 151 -30.61 4.37 6.99
CA MET A 151 -31.28 3.39 6.14
C MET A 151 -31.31 1.99 6.75
N VAL A 152 -30.48 1.75 7.73
CA VAL A 152 -30.35 0.46 8.42
C VAL A 152 -30.54 0.71 9.91
N ASP A 153 -31.67 0.26 10.45
CA ASP A 153 -32.06 0.51 11.85
C ASP A 153 -31.22 -0.28 12.85
N GLU A 154 -30.81 -1.48 12.48
CA GLU A 154 -29.99 -2.37 13.33
C GLU A 154 -28.64 -2.64 12.68
N ALA A 155 -27.57 -2.42 13.44
CA ALA A 155 -26.20 -2.66 12.97
C ALA A 155 -26.02 -4.12 12.52
N PRO A 156 -25.47 -4.37 11.30
CA PRO A 156 -25.09 -5.72 10.90
C PRO A 156 -24.10 -6.33 11.88
N THR A 157 -24.29 -7.57 12.24
CA THR A 157 -23.44 -8.30 13.20
C THR A 157 -22.75 -9.51 12.58
N SER A 158 -23.13 -9.87 11.37
CA SER A 158 -22.62 -11.03 10.66
C SER A 158 -22.52 -10.75 9.17
N TRP A 159 -21.60 -11.42 8.50
CA TRP A 159 -21.54 -11.44 7.04
C TRP A 159 -22.83 -11.96 6.41
N ALA A 160 -23.58 -12.83 7.10
CA ALA A 160 -24.85 -13.37 6.64
C ALA A 160 -25.92 -12.28 6.42
N ASP A 161 -25.82 -11.14 7.13
CA ASP A 161 -26.74 -10.02 6.98
C ASP A 161 -26.73 -9.43 5.57
N LEU A 162 -25.64 -9.59 4.82
CA LEU A 162 -25.56 -9.17 3.41
C LEU A 162 -26.48 -10.00 2.47
N TRP A 163 -27.03 -11.12 2.94
CA TRP A 163 -27.98 -11.96 2.18
C TRP A 163 -29.42 -11.79 2.67
N ASP A 164 -29.68 -10.85 3.57
CA ASP A 164 -31.05 -10.54 3.99
C ASP A 164 -31.80 -9.85 2.82
N GLU A 165 -32.93 -10.40 2.44
CA GLU A 165 -33.75 -9.90 1.32
C GLU A 165 -34.18 -8.43 1.49
N LYS A 166 -34.25 -7.94 2.74
CA LYS A 166 -34.58 -6.53 3.01
C LYS A 166 -33.56 -5.55 2.43
N TYR A 167 -32.32 -5.99 2.16
CA TYR A 167 -31.26 -5.18 1.57
C TYR A 167 -31.11 -5.38 0.07
N ALA A 168 -31.93 -6.20 -0.56
CA ALA A 168 -31.85 -6.48 -2.00
C ALA A 168 -31.78 -5.20 -2.84
N GLY A 169 -30.80 -5.10 -3.73
CA GLY A 169 -30.59 -3.94 -4.58
C GLY A 169 -29.90 -2.73 -3.89
N ASN A 170 -29.59 -2.83 -2.59
CA ASN A 170 -28.92 -1.77 -1.82
C ASN A 170 -27.56 -2.18 -1.27
N ILE A 171 -27.00 -3.29 -1.73
CA ILE A 171 -25.70 -3.77 -1.33
C ILE A 171 -24.67 -3.39 -2.38
N LEU A 172 -23.59 -2.75 -1.95
CA LEU A 172 -22.42 -2.48 -2.76
C LEU A 172 -21.28 -3.38 -2.34
N MET A 173 -20.64 -4.05 -3.30
CA MET A 173 -19.46 -4.88 -3.10
C MET A 173 -18.29 -4.29 -3.89
N PHE A 174 -17.13 -4.21 -3.27
CA PHE A 174 -15.92 -3.76 -3.97
C PHE A 174 -15.49 -4.78 -5.06
N ASN A 175 -14.82 -4.28 -6.08
CA ASN A 175 -14.40 -5.08 -7.24
C ASN A 175 -13.05 -5.77 -6.97
N ASN A 176 -12.98 -6.57 -5.91
CA ASN A 176 -11.87 -7.47 -5.60
C ASN A 176 -12.42 -8.89 -5.48
N SER A 177 -12.09 -9.75 -6.43
CA SER A 177 -12.68 -11.08 -6.55
C SER A 177 -12.38 -11.99 -5.35
N ARG A 178 -11.19 -11.90 -4.78
CA ARG A 178 -10.79 -12.75 -3.64
C ARG A 178 -11.51 -12.37 -2.36
N ASP A 179 -11.55 -11.06 -2.06
CA ASP A 179 -12.24 -10.57 -0.86
C ASP A 179 -13.75 -10.80 -0.96
N ALA A 180 -14.34 -10.54 -2.13
CA ALA A 180 -15.75 -10.83 -2.37
C ALA A 180 -16.08 -12.32 -2.20
N TYR A 181 -15.20 -13.20 -2.70
CA TYR A 181 -15.36 -14.65 -2.51
C TYR A 181 -15.19 -15.06 -1.06
N ALA A 182 -14.22 -14.49 -0.35
CA ALA A 182 -13.98 -14.75 1.07
C ALA A 182 -15.20 -14.40 1.93
N ILE A 183 -15.85 -13.26 1.66
CA ILE A 183 -17.09 -12.86 2.33
C ILE A 183 -18.19 -13.92 2.11
N GLY A 184 -18.33 -14.45 0.88
CA GLY A 184 -19.25 -15.54 0.57
C GLY A 184 -18.90 -16.83 1.32
N ALA A 185 -17.62 -17.15 1.44
CA ALA A 185 -17.16 -18.32 2.19
C ALA A 185 -17.44 -18.18 3.69
N PHE A 186 -17.16 -17.02 4.29
CA PHE A 186 -17.44 -16.75 5.71
C PHE A 186 -18.94 -16.84 6.05
N LYS A 187 -19.84 -16.54 5.12
CA LYS A 187 -21.28 -16.78 5.31
C LYS A 187 -21.59 -18.26 5.53
N SER A 188 -20.84 -19.13 4.85
CA SER A 188 -21.15 -20.56 4.80
C SER A 188 -20.58 -21.35 6.00
N GLY A 189 -19.72 -20.72 6.83
CA GLY A 189 -19.04 -21.32 8.01
C GLY A 189 -17.70 -21.89 7.65
#